data_8afaa6a29c51ffee79ca96f12a814593
#
_entry.id   8afaa6a29c51ffee79ca96f12a814593
#
_cell.length_a   1.000
_cell.length_b   1.000
_cell.length_c   1.000
_cell.angle_alpha   90.00
_cell.angle_beta   90.00
_cell.angle_gamma   90.00
#
_symmetry.space_group_name_H-M   'P 1'
#
loop_
_entity.id
_entity.type
_entity.pdbx_description
1 polymer ?
#
loop_
_entity_poly.entity_id
_entity_poly.type
_entity_poly.pdbx_seq_one_letter_code
_entity_poly.pdbx_strand_id
1 'polypeptide(L)'
;YANTEEELIAELEKDVDVLYIETPTNPLMLEFDIEKLAKLAHAKGAKVVVDNTFYSPIYQRPIEDGADIVLHSATKYLAGHNDVLAGVVVTNSLELYEKLFYNLNTTGAVLSPFDSYQLIRGLKTLSLRMERSTANAQEVVAFLKDSPAVKEVLYTGRGGMISFKVADEKRIPHILNSLKVFSFAESLGGVESLITYPTTQTHADIPAEVRHSYGLTDDLLRLSIGIEDARDLIADLRQALEG
;
A
#
# COMPACT_ATOMS: atom_id res chain seq x y z
N TYR A 1 -17.57 -6.01 -0.58
CA TYR A 1 -16.23 -5.97 0.02
C TYR A 1 -16.05 -7.19 0.89
N ALA A 2 -14.88 -7.80 0.86
CA ALA A 2 -14.46 -8.89 1.72
C ALA A 2 -13.16 -8.48 2.42
N ASN A 3 -13.05 -8.81 3.69
CA ASN A 3 -11.93 -8.37 4.54
C ASN A 3 -11.03 -9.55 4.95
N THR A 4 -11.45 -10.77 4.65
CA THR A 4 -10.67 -11.99 4.90
C THR A 4 -10.64 -12.86 3.65
N GLU A 5 -9.69 -13.79 3.58
CA GLU A 5 -9.60 -14.73 2.46
C GLU A 5 -10.80 -15.67 2.41
N GLU A 6 -11.33 -16.07 3.57
CA GLU A 6 -12.53 -16.89 3.69
C GLU A 6 -13.76 -16.18 3.12
N GLU A 7 -13.90 -14.86 3.40
CA GLU A 7 -14.98 -14.05 2.83
C GLU A 7 -14.83 -13.92 1.30
N LEU A 8 -13.61 -13.71 0.79
CA LEU A 8 -13.34 -13.69 -0.65
C LEU A 8 -13.73 -15.00 -1.32
N ILE A 9 -13.38 -16.13 -0.71
CA ILE A 9 -13.74 -17.45 -1.22
C ILE A 9 -15.27 -17.65 -1.21
N ALA A 10 -15.94 -17.20 -0.16
CA ALA A 10 -17.40 -17.29 -0.07
C ALA A 10 -18.09 -16.42 -1.13
N GLU A 11 -17.56 -15.21 -1.41
CA GLU A 11 -18.08 -14.36 -2.48
C GLU A 11 -17.87 -14.97 -3.87
N LEU A 12 -16.78 -15.69 -4.11
CA LEU A 12 -16.51 -16.40 -5.38
C LEU A 12 -17.48 -17.55 -5.66
N GLU A 13 -18.25 -18.02 -4.65
CA GLU A 13 -19.34 -18.98 -4.90
C GLU A 13 -20.56 -18.36 -5.60
N LYS A 14 -20.64 -17.02 -5.64
CA LYS A 14 -21.65 -16.28 -6.37
C LYS A 14 -21.22 -16.10 -7.83
N ASP A 15 -22.10 -15.50 -8.64
CA ASP A 15 -21.77 -15.10 -10.02
C ASP A 15 -20.90 -13.84 -10.00
N VAL A 16 -19.61 -14.00 -10.26
CA VAL A 16 -18.60 -12.96 -10.18
C VAL A 16 -17.83 -12.89 -11.49
N ASP A 17 -17.83 -11.74 -12.14
CA ASP A 17 -17.05 -11.48 -13.37
C ASP A 17 -15.57 -11.15 -13.08
N VAL A 18 -15.32 -10.44 -11.98
CA VAL A 18 -13.98 -9.92 -11.62
C VAL A 18 -13.74 -10.08 -10.13
N LEU A 19 -12.63 -10.71 -9.77
CA LEU A 19 -12.03 -10.65 -8.45
C LEU A 19 -10.96 -9.56 -8.45
N TYR A 20 -11.18 -8.50 -7.66
CA TYR A 20 -10.19 -7.44 -7.45
C TYR A 20 -9.54 -7.61 -6.07
N ILE A 21 -8.21 -7.72 -6.03
CA ILE A 21 -7.43 -7.92 -4.80
C ILE A 21 -6.45 -6.77 -4.64
N GLU A 22 -6.42 -6.15 -3.46
CA GLU A 22 -5.31 -5.31 -3.00
C GLU A 22 -4.52 -6.10 -1.96
N THR A 23 -3.24 -6.38 -2.21
CA THR A 23 -2.40 -7.15 -1.28
C THR A 23 -0.94 -6.68 -1.31
N PRO A 24 -0.39 -6.21 -0.15
CA PRO A 24 -1.06 -6.05 1.16
C PRO A 24 -2.14 -4.96 1.12
N THR A 25 -3.16 -5.11 1.96
CA THR A 25 -4.26 -4.13 2.04
C THR A 25 -3.83 -2.83 2.71
N ASN A 26 -4.43 -1.71 2.30
CA ASN A 26 -4.27 -0.41 2.93
C ASN A 26 -5.49 -0.10 3.85
N PRO A 27 -5.31 0.17 5.15
CA PRO A 27 -4.04 0.25 5.86
C PRO A 27 -3.70 -0.99 6.71
N LEU A 28 -4.50 -2.06 6.68
CA LEU A 28 -4.41 -3.16 7.65
C LEU A 28 -3.29 -4.16 7.35
N MET A 29 -2.60 -4.02 6.23
CA MET A 29 -1.46 -4.86 5.84
C MET A 29 -1.76 -6.35 5.72
N LEU A 30 -3.02 -6.71 5.38
CA LEU A 30 -3.43 -8.10 5.15
C LEU A 30 -2.87 -8.60 3.81
N GLU A 31 -2.33 -9.80 3.81
CA GLU A 31 -1.86 -10.49 2.60
C GLU A 31 -2.84 -11.59 2.20
N PHE A 32 -3.02 -11.78 0.91
CA PHE A 32 -3.86 -12.83 0.32
C PHE A 32 -3.02 -13.74 -0.58
N ASP A 33 -3.35 -15.02 -0.60
CA ASP A 33 -2.74 -16.01 -1.50
C ASP A 33 -3.33 -15.83 -2.93
N ILE A 34 -2.59 -15.07 -3.75
CA ILE A 34 -3.01 -14.76 -5.13
C ILE A 34 -3.18 -16.03 -5.96
N GLU A 35 -2.24 -16.98 -5.87
CA GLU A 35 -2.28 -18.21 -6.68
C GLU A 35 -3.53 -19.04 -6.36
N LYS A 36 -3.84 -19.20 -5.08
CA LYS A 36 -5.04 -19.91 -4.63
C LYS A 36 -6.31 -19.21 -5.10
N LEU A 37 -6.41 -17.90 -4.88
CA LEU A 37 -7.59 -17.12 -5.25
C LEU A 37 -7.77 -17.05 -6.77
N ALA A 38 -6.69 -16.93 -7.54
CA ALA A 38 -6.75 -16.94 -9.00
C ALA A 38 -7.26 -18.29 -9.54
N LYS A 39 -6.80 -19.41 -9.00
CA LYS A 39 -7.31 -20.74 -9.38
C LYS A 39 -8.81 -20.87 -9.13
N LEU A 40 -9.30 -20.38 -7.98
CA LEU A 40 -10.72 -20.42 -7.63
C LEU A 40 -11.55 -19.51 -8.54
N ALA A 41 -11.11 -18.28 -8.78
CA ALA A 41 -11.77 -17.33 -9.65
C ALA A 41 -11.86 -17.84 -11.10
N HIS A 42 -10.76 -18.34 -11.66
CA HIS A 42 -10.72 -18.89 -13.01
C HIS A 42 -11.62 -20.12 -13.17
N ALA A 43 -11.75 -20.97 -12.15
CA ALA A 43 -12.68 -22.12 -12.18
C ALA A 43 -14.15 -21.69 -12.32
N LYS A 44 -14.48 -20.46 -11.94
CA LYS A 44 -15.80 -19.84 -12.08
C LYS A 44 -15.91 -18.92 -13.33
N GLY A 45 -14.82 -18.76 -14.08
CA GLY A 45 -14.77 -17.89 -15.27
C GLY A 45 -14.49 -16.41 -14.97
N ALA A 46 -14.26 -16.07 -13.70
CA ALA A 46 -13.94 -14.70 -13.29
C ALA A 46 -12.49 -14.31 -13.66
N LYS A 47 -12.28 -13.03 -13.95
CA LYS A 47 -10.94 -12.44 -14.14
C LYS A 47 -10.35 -11.99 -12.82
N VAL A 48 -9.02 -12.04 -12.69
CA VAL A 48 -8.30 -11.63 -11.49
C VAL A 48 -7.49 -10.38 -11.76
N VAL A 49 -7.78 -9.33 -10.98
CA VAL A 49 -7.08 -8.05 -11.01
C VAL A 49 -6.41 -7.84 -9.66
N VAL A 50 -5.11 -7.56 -9.67
CA VAL A 50 -4.34 -7.35 -8.43
C VAL A 50 -3.74 -5.95 -8.44
N ASP A 51 -4.06 -5.15 -7.42
CA ASP A 51 -3.32 -3.93 -7.11
C ASP A 51 -2.06 -4.29 -6.33
N ASN A 52 -0.90 -4.13 -6.99
CA ASN A 52 0.41 -4.48 -6.48
C ASN A 52 1.24 -3.23 -6.09
N THR A 53 0.57 -2.14 -5.74
CA THR A 53 1.22 -0.85 -5.46
C THR A 53 2.21 -0.94 -4.30
N PHE A 54 1.87 -1.64 -3.20
CA PHE A 54 2.71 -1.67 -1.99
C PHE A 54 3.98 -2.50 -2.17
N TYR A 55 3.91 -3.60 -2.89
CA TYR A 55 5.05 -4.49 -3.07
C TYR A 55 5.89 -4.18 -4.29
N SER A 56 5.31 -3.47 -5.27
CA SER A 56 5.96 -3.26 -6.57
C SER A 56 6.40 -4.59 -7.22
N PRO A 57 6.92 -4.61 -8.44
CA PRO A 57 7.43 -5.86 -9.04
C PRO A 57 8.72 -6.37 -8.38
N ILE A 58 9.28 -5.64 -7.39
CA ILE A 58 10.47 -6.08 -6.64
C ILE A 58 10.14 -7.22 -5.68
N TYR A 59 9.00 -7.14 -4.98
CA TYR A 59 8.63 -8.13 -3.97
C TYR A 59 7.51 -9.07 -4.37
N GLN A 60 6.71 -8.72 -5.39
CA GLN A 60 5.58 -9.53 -5.83
C GLN A 60 5.30 -9.33 -7.32
N ARG A 61 5.04 -10.43 -8.03
CA ARG A 61 4.73 -10.43 -9.46
C ARG A 61 3.44 -11.21 -9.73
N PRO A 62 2.28 -10.63 -9.47
CA PRO A 62 1.01 -11.34 -9.48
C PRO A 62 0.65 -12.02 -10.80
N ILE A 63 1.21 -11.58 -11.93
CA ILE A 63 1.06 -12.28 -13.23
C ILE A 63 1.64 -13.70 -13.16
N GLU A 64 2.73 -13.90 -12.45
CA GLU A 64 3.35 -15.23 -12.27
C GLU A 64 2.50 -16.12 -11.35
N ASP A 65 1.67 -15.52 -10.48
CA ASP A 65 0.76 -16.18 -9.55
C ASP A 65 -0.67 -16.34 -10.13
N GLY A 66 -0.87 -15.97 -11.42
CA GLY A 66 -2.13 -16.22 -12.12
C GLY A 66 -3.06 -15.01 -12.26
N ALA A 67 -2.65 -13.79 -11.87
CA ALA A 67 -3.44 -12.60 -12.14
C ALA A 67 -3.56 -12.33 -13.66
N ASP A 68 -4.75 -11.94 -14.12
CA ASP A 68 -4.98 -11.54 -15.51
C ASP A 68 -4.50 -10.11 -15.77
N ILE A 69 -4.66 -9.24 -14.76
CA ILE A 69 -4.27 -7.83 -14.81
C ILE A 69 -3.60 -7.46 -13.48
N VAL A 70 -2.51 -6.71 -13.57
CA VAL A 70 -1.86 -6.10 -12.41
C VAL A 70 -1.89 -4.59 -12.55
N LEU A 71 -2.28 -3.93 -11.47
CA LEU A 71 -2.29 -2.48 -11.35
C LEU A 71 -1.17 -2.00 -10.44
N HIS A 72 -0.63 -0.85 -10.77
CA HIS A 72 0.24 -0.09 -9.87
C HIS A 72 -0.17 1.37 -9.90
N SER A 73 -0.39 1.96 -8.73
CA SER A 73 -0.28 3.41 -8.61
C SER A 73 1.19 3.79 -8.78
N ALA A 74 1.55 4.22 -10.00
CA ALA A 74 2.91 4.63 -10.29
C ALA A 74 3.29 5.95 -9.58
N THR A 75 2.30 6.69 -9.08
CA THR A 75 2.44 7.81 -8.14
C THR A 75 3.29 7.46 -6.92
N LYS A 76 3.26 6.18 -6.51
CA LYS A 76 3.87 5.66 -5.28
C LYS A 76 5.32 5.19 -5.54
N TYR A 77 5.66 3.97 -5.17
CA TYR A 77 7.02 3.44 -5.26
C TYR A 77 7.64 3.50 -6.66
N LEU A 78 6.85 3.35 -7.75
CA LEU A 78 7.41 3.33 -9.09
C LEU A 78 8.06 4.67 -9.45
N ALA A 79 7.38 5.80 -9.27
CA ALA A 79 7.97 7.14 -9.40
C ALA A 79 8.88 7.48 -8.20
N GLY A 80 8.37 7.30 -6.98
CA GLY A 80 9.12 7.28 -5.73
C GLY A 80 9.58 8.64 -5.19
N HIS A 81 9.17 9.77 -5.80
CA HIS A 81 9.66 11.11 -5.43
C HIS A 81 8.53 12.11 -5.17
N ASN A 82 7.28 11.65 -5.01
CA ASN A 82 6.09 12.47 -4.73
C ASN A 82 5.84 13.60 -5.76
N ASP A 83 6.32 13.46 -6.99
CA ASP A 83 6.34 14.47 -8.04
C ASP A 83 5.60 14.05 -9.33
N VAL A 84 5.01 12.84 -9.37
CA VAL A 84 4.28 12.28 -10.51
C VAL A 84 2.96 11.68 -10.05
N LEU A 85 1.90 11.97 -10.79
CA LEU A 85 0.62 11.28 -10.68
C LEU A 85 0.44 10.36 -11.89
N ALA A 86 0.53 9.05 -11.70
CA ALA A 86 0.52 8.08 -12.78
C ALA A 86 -0.03 6.71 -12.34
N GLY A 87 -0.48 5.92 -13.33
CA GLY A 87 -0.84 4.51 -13.16
C GLY A 87 -0.17 3.63 -14.20
N VAL A 88 0.04 2.38 -13.87
CA VAL A 88 0.51 1.35 -14.80
C VAL A 88 -0.39 0.14 -14.71
N VAL A 89 -0.79 -0.37 -15.88
CA VAL A 89 -1.57 -1.61 -16.02
C VAL A 89 -0.74 -2.62 -16.79
N VAL A 90 -0.63 -3.83 -16.27
CA VAL A 90 0.17 -4.92 -16.86
C VAL A 90 -0.73 -6.13 -17.11
N THR A 91 -0.60 -6.78 -18.27
CA THR A 91 -1.26 -8.03 -18.60
C THR A 91 -0.41 -8.85 -19.58
N ASN A 92 -0.54 -10.17 -19.52
CA ASN A 92 0.04 -11.11 -20.51
C ASN A 92 -0.95 -11.45 -21.63
N SER A 93 -2.22 -11.03 -21.55
CA SER A 93 -3.25 -11.31 -22.54
C SER A 93 -3.27 -10.24 -23.62
N LEU A 94 -3.05 -10.63 -24.88
CA LEU A 94 -3.17 -9.72 -26.01
C LEU A 94 -4.58 -9.16 -26.14
N GLU A 95 -5.61 -9.98 -25.91
CA GLU A 95 -7.00 -9.55 -25.97
C GLU A 95 -7.29 -8.45 -24.92
N LEU A 96 -6.84 -8.65 -23.68
CA LEU A 96 -7.00 -7.65 -22.62
C LEU A 96 -6.19 -6.38 -22.93
N TYR A 97 -4.96 -6.53 -23.43
CA TYR A 97 -4.12 -5.40 -23.84
C TYR A 97 -4.83 -4.55 -24.90
N GLU A 98 -5.38 -5.16 -25.95
CA GLU A 98 -6.08 -4.42 -27.01
C GLU A 98 -7.28 -3.63 -26.49
N LYS A 99 -8.08 -4.22 -25.59
CA LYS A 99 -9.21 -3.56 -24.94
C LYS A 99 -8.76 -2.39 -24.04
N LEU A 100 -7.74 -2.61 -23.23
CA LEU A 100 -7.17 -1.58 -22.34
C LEU A 100 -6.57 -0.44 -23.14
N PHE A 101 -5.80 -0.76 -24.21
CA PHE A 101 -5.19 0.23 -25.08
C PHE A 101 -6.24 1.06 -25.85
N TYR A 102 -7.29 0.42 -26.33
CA TYR A 102 -8.42 1.12 -26.94
C TYR A 102 -9.06 2.12 -25.98
N ASN A 103 -9.32 1.70 -24.75
CA ASN A 103 -9.89 2.59 -23.73
C ASN A 103 -8.94 3.74 -23.38
N LEU A 104 -7.66 3.47 -23.16
CA LEU A 104 -6.62 4.48 -22.90
C LEU A 104 -6.58 5.54 -24.01
N ASN A 105 -6.53 5.09 -25.27
CA ASN A 105 -6.49 5.98 -26.43
C ASN A 105 -7.76 6.80 -26.62
N THR A 106 -8.93 6.16 -26.41
CA THR A 106 -10.23 6.82 -26.61
C THR A 106 -10.53 7.85 -25.53
N THR A 107 -10.19 7.56 -24.28
CA THR A 107 -10.40 8.49 -23.16
C THR A 107 -9.33 9.58 -23.09
N GLY A 108 -8.19 9.39 -23.73
CA GLY A 108 -7.07 10.32 -23.67
C GLY A 108 -6.36 10.36 -22.31
N ALA A 109 -6.56 9.35 -21.46
CA ALA A 109 -5.93 9.25 -20.14
C ALA A 109 -4.44 8.83 -20.26
N VAL A 110 -3.68 9.55 -21.05
CA VAL A 110 -2.26 9.30 -21.35
C VAL A 110 -1.37 10.20 -20.51
N LEU A 111 -0.27 9.61 -20.04
CA LEU A 111 0.73 10.35 -19.27
C LEU A 111 1.47 11.36 -20.16
N SER A 112 1.78 12.54 -19.60
CA SER A 112 2.57 13.54 -20.32
C SER A 112 3.98 13.02 -20.61
N PRO A 113 4.69 13.53 -21.64
CA PRO A 113 6.09 13.16 -21.89
C PRO A 113 7.01 13.48 -20.72
N PHE A 114 6.76 14.57 -20.00
CA PHE A 114 7.56 14.95 -18.84
C PHE A 114 7.35 13.98 -17.68
N ASP A 115 6.11 13.65 -17.34
CA ASP A 115 5.79 12.69 -16.27
C ASP A 115 6.28 11.28 -16.63
N SER A 116 6.19 10.90 -17.92
CA SER A 116 6.76 9.63 -18.43
C SER A 116 8.27 9.56 -18.22
N TYR A 117 8.98 10.66 -18.48
CA TYR A 117 10.41 10.75 -18.20
C TYR A 117 10.72 10.61 -16.71
N GLN A 118 9.98 11.32 -15.87
CA GLN A 118 10.14 11.24 -14.40
C GLN A 118 9.89 9.80 -13.90
N LEU A 119 8.83 9.16 -14.36
CA LEU A 119 8.52 7.77 -14.01
C LEU A 119 9.64 6.80 -14.45
N ILE A 120 10.12 6.90 -15.70
CA ILE A 120 11.23 6.09 -16.20
C ILE A 120 12.49 6.30 -15.34
N ARG A 121 12.75 7.54 -14.93
CA ARG A 121 13.87 7.88 -14.07
C ARG A 121 13.71 7.26 -12.68
N GLY A 122 12.52 7.34 -12.08
CA GLY A 122 12.19 6.72 -10.79
C GLY A 122 12.39 5.20 -10.82
N LEU A 123 11.95 4.53 -11.88
CA LEU A 123 12.10 3.08 -12.05
C LEU A 123 13.56 2.61 -12.00
N LYS A 124 14.52 3.44 -12.45
CA LYS A 124 15.95 3.07 -12.44
C LYS A 124 16.54 2.90 -11.04
N THR A 125 15.90 3.44 -10.02
CA THR A 125 16.33 3.32 -8.63
C THR A 125 15.35 2.52 -7.76
N LEU A 126 14.33 1.90 -8.37
CA LEU A 126 13.26 1.24 -7.64
C LEU A 126 13.78 0.18 -6.66
N SER A 127 14.66 -0.73 -7.11
CA SER A 127 15.20 -1.80 -6.25
C SER A 127 15.96 -1.23 -5.06
N LEU A 128 16.84 -0.25 -5.28
CA LEU A 128 17.62 0.39 -4.22
C LEU A 128 16.71 1.06 -3.17
N ARG A 129 15.66 1.74 -3.63
CA ARG A 129 14.70 2.39 -2.72
C ARG A 129 13.86 1.37 -1.95
N MET A 130 13.38 0.33 -2.61
CA MET A 130 12.63 -0.75 -1.97
C MET A 130 13.48 -1.49 -0.92
N GLU A 131 14.72 -1.83 -1.23
CA GLU A 131 15.65 -2.46 -0.29
C GLU A 131 15.93 -1.56 0.92
N ARG A 132 16.23 -0.28 0.69
CA ARG A 132 16.53 0.66 1.77
C ARG A 132 15.31 0.94 2.65
N SER A 133 14.15 1.22 2.06
CA SER A 133 12.93 1.45 2.84
C SER A 133 12.52 0.21 3.64
N THR A 134 12.71 -1.00 3.10
CA THR A 134 12.46 -2.26 3.83
C THR A 134 13.40 -2.41 5.02
N ALA A 135 14.70 -2.19 4.83
CA ALA A 135 15.67 -2.26 5.93
C ALA A 135 15.32 -1.26 7.04
N ASN A 136 15.02 -0.01 6.68
CA ASN A 136 14.59 1.00 7.63
C ASN A 136 13.27 0.60 8.33
N ALA A 137 12.30 0.05 7.58
CA ALA A 137 11.02 -0.39 8.15
C ALA A 137 11.20 -1.49 9.20
N GLN A 138 12.11 -2.44 8.97
CA GLN A 138 12.40 -3.52 9.92
C GLN A 138 12.98 -2.97 11.24
N GLU A 139 13.87 -1.97 11.18
CA GLU A 139 14.41 -1.31 12.38
C GLU A 139 13.31 -0.50 13.11
N VAL A 140 12.48 0.24 12.38
CA VAL A 140 11.34 0.97 12.96
C VAL A 140 10.33 0.02 13.60
N VAL A 141 10.01 -1.11 12.96
CA VAL A 141 9.11 -2.14 13.51
C VAL A 141 9.66 -2.72 14.81
N ALA A 142 10.97 -3.00 14.89
CA ALA A 142 11.59 -3.47 16.13
C ALA A 142 11.40 -2.44 17.26
N PHE A 143 11.69 -1.18 16.98
CA PHE A 143 11.45 -0.09 17.94
C PHE A 143 9.97 0.03 18.38
N LEU A 144 9.03 0.01 17.41
CA LEU A 144 7.61 0.15 17.71
C LEU A 144 7.08 -1.01 18.59
N LYS A 145 7.55 -2.24 18.35
CA LYS A 145 7.17 -3.42 19.16
C LYS A 145 7.64 -3.35 20.60
N ASP A 146 8.78 -2.67 20.83
CA ASP A 146 9.34 -2.52 22.18
C ASP A 146 8.77 -1.28 22.92
N SER A 147 8.06 -0.38 22.23
CA SER A 147 7.53 0.85 22.81
C SER A 147 6.24 0.60 23.61
N PRO A 148 6.18 1.03 24.89
CA PRO A 148 4.96 0.92 25.68
C PRO A 148 3.81 1.81 25.19
N ALA A 149 4.09 2.79 24.33
CA ALA A 149 3.09 3.64 23.70
C ALA A 149 2.39 2.98 22.50
N VAL A 150 2.83 1.78 22.08
CA VAL A 150 2.31 1.04 20.95
C VAL A 150 1.63 -0.25 21.42
N LYS A 151 0.39 -0.46 20.97
CA LYS A 151 -0.45 -1.61 21.34
C LYS A 151 -0.28 -2.78 20.35
N GLU A 152 -0.13 -2.46 19.05
CA GLU A 152 -0.08 -3.45 17.98
C GLU A 152 0.72 -2.87 16.80
N VAL A 153 1.48 -3.72 16.11
CA VAL A 153 2.21 -3.37 14.88
C VAL A 153 1.81 -4.33 13.78
N LEU A 154 1.30 -3.80 12.69
CA LEU A 154 0.89 -4.51 11.48
C LEU A 154 1.96 -4.31 10.40
N TYR A 155 2.68 -5.36 10.08
CA TYR A 155 3.78 -5.36 9.10
C TYR A 155 3.99 -6.74 8.51
N THR A 156 4.09 -6.83 7.21
CA THR A 156 4.23 -8.09 6.46
C THR A 156 5.65 -8.65 6.43
N GLY A 157 6.63 -7.95 7.01
CA GLY A 157 8.04 -8.35 7.00
C GLY A 157 8.85 -7.81 5.82
N ARG A 158 8.22 -7.19 4.84
CA ARG A 158 8.84 -6.63 3.63
C ARG A 158 8.12 -5.35 3.18
N GLY A 159 8.81 -4.51 2.39
CA GLY A 159 8.30 -3.20 1.97
C GLY A 159 8.44 -2.14 3.05
N GLY A 160 8.10 -0.90 2.68
CA GLY A 160 8.22 0.28 3.54
C GLY A 160 6.94 0.68 4.27
N MET A 161 5.84 -0.09 4.14
CA MET A 161 4.56 0.25 4.76
C MET A 161 4.41 -0.44 6.10
N ILE A 162 4.08 0.34 7.13
CA ILE A 162 3.82 -0.14 8.49
C ILE A 162 2.53 0.51 8.96
N SER A 163 1.65 -0.25 9.60
CA SER A 163 0.58 0.31 10.41
C SER A 163 0.78 -0.08 11.87
N PHE A 164 0.38 0.79 12.78
CA PHE A 164 0.46 0.48 14.20
C PHE A 164 -0.68 1.15 14.96
N LYS A 165 -1.08 0.55 16.08
CA LYS A 165 -2.09 1.11 16.98
C LYS A 165 -1.41 1.68 18.21
N VAL A 166 -1.74 2.92 18.56
CA VAL A 166 -1.24 3.55 19.78
C VAL A 166 -1.99 3.05 20.99
N ALA A 167 -1.34 3.04 22.17
CA ALA A 167 -1.95 2.60 23.42
C ALA A 167 -3.04 3.59 23.90
N ASP A 168 -2.92 4.87 23.59
CA ASP A 168 -3.89 5.92 23.89
C ASP A 168 -4.16 6.79 22.67
N GLU A 169 -5.33 6.66 22.06
CA GLU A 169 -5.76 7.41 20.88
C GLU A 169 -5.77 8.93 21.09
N LYS A 170 -5.98 9.40 22.33
CA LYS A 170 -5.99 10.82 22.67
C LYS A 170 -4.64 11.49 22.47
N ARG A 171 -3.58 10.69 22.40
CA ARG A 171 -2.22 11.20 22.11
C ARG A 171 -1.94 11.43 20.64
N ILE A 172 -2.79 10.92 19.73
CA ILE A 172 -2.56 11.06 18.26
C ILE A 172 -2.30 12.51 17.83
N PRO A 173 -3.10 13.52 18.26
CA PRO A 173 -2.82 14.91 17.88
C PRO A 173 -1.45 15.40 18.36
N HIS A 174 -1.01 14.99 19.56
CA HIS A 174 0.33 15.32 20.07
C HIS A 174 1.40 14.63 19.22
N ILE A 175 1.27 13.34 18.97
CA ILE A 175 2.21 12.56 18.15
C ILE A 175 2.41 13.24 16.79
N LEU A 176 1.31 13.49 16.07
CA LEU A 176 1.37 14.08 14.73
C LEU A 176 1.99 15.49 14.71
N ASN A 177 1.77 16.29 15.74
CA ASN A 177 2.32 17.66 15.83
C ASN A 177 3.77 17.68 16.33
N SER A 178 4.27 16.62 16.94
CA SER A 178 5.61 16.56 17.52
C SER A 178 6.68 16.06 16.54
N LEU A 179 6.26 15.36 15.47
CA LEU A 179 7.18 14.82 14.47
C LEU A 179 7.91 15.91 13.70
N LYS A 180 9.18 15.65 13.36
CA LYS A 180 10.09 16.59 12.70
C LYS A 180 10.69 16.04 11.42
N VAL A 181 10.83 14.71 11.32
CA VAL A 181 11.35 14.00 10.14
C VAL A 181 10.17 13.43 9.36
N PHE A 182 9.24 12.74 10.05
CA PHE A 182 8.01 12.29 9.40
C PHE A 182 7.09 13.46 9.08
N SER A 183 6.66 13.57 7.84
CA SER A 183 5.61 14.52 7.45
C SER A 183 4.22 13.92 7.62
N PHE A 184 3.31 14.65 8.27
CA PHE A 184 1.89 14.27 8.32
C PHE A 184 1.24 14.57 6.98
N ALA A 185 1.08 13.55 6.16
CA ALA A 185 0.54 13.66 4.81
C ALA A 185 -0.12 12.36 4.36
N GLU A 186 -1.02 12.48 3.39
CA GLU A 186 -1.47 11.35 2.61
C GLU A 186 -0.35 10.89 1.65
N SER A 187 -0.60 9.93 0.79
CA SER A 187 0.39 9.33 -0.08
C SER A 187 1.31 8.34 0.65
N LEU A 188 2.24 7.77 -0.09
CA LEU A 188 3.18 6.75 0.39
C LEU A 188 4.22 6.43 -0.70
N GLY A 189 5.24 5.67 -0.33
CA GLY A 189 6.19 5.08 -1.29
C GLY A 189 7.21 6.05 -1.86
N GLY A 190 7.28 7.27 -1.31
CA GLY A 190 8.32 8.25 -1.62
C GLY A 190 9.64 7.96 -0.91
N VAL A 191 10.65 8.76 -1.24
CA VAL A 191 11.96 8.72 -0.57
C VAL A 191 11.90 9.34 0.83
N GLU A 192 10.92 10.21 1.10
CA GLU A 192 10.62 10.79 2.40
C GLU A 192 9.66 9.91 3.19
N SER A 193 9.86 9.87 4.52
CA SER A 193 8.97 9.17 5.43
C SER A 193 7.73 9.99 5.76
N LEU A 194 6.57 9.34 5.64
CA LEU A 194 5.27 9.95 5.90
C LEU A 194 4.52 9.19 7.00
N ILE A 195 3.72 9.95 7.76
CA ILE A 195 2.72 9.40 8.68
C ILE A 195 1.32 9.83 8.23
N THR A 196 0.38 8.90 8.27
CA THR A 196 -1.02 9.12 7.89
C THR A 196 -1.91 8.70 9.06
N TYR A 197 -2.98 9.47 9.31
CA TYR A 197 -4.06 9.08 10.20
C TYR A 197 -5.28 8.67 9.35
N PRO A 198 -5.46 7.38 9.05
CA PRO A 198 -6.42 6.92 8.05
C PRO A 198 -7.86 7.37 8.31
N THR A 199 -8.30 7.40 9.58
CA THR A 199 -9.67 7.73 9.95
C THR A 199 -10.07 9.18 9.65
N THR A 200 -9.11 10.10 9.54
CA THR A 200 -9.34 11.51 9.21
C THR A 200 -8.88 11.91 7.82
N GLN A 201 -8.18 11.01 7.12
CA GLN A 201 -7.62 11.24 5.78
C GLN A 201 -8.16 10.20 4.79
N THR A 202 -7.40 9.14 4.53
CA THR A 202 -7.64 8.19 3.42
C THR A 202 -8.95 7.39 3.54
N HIS A 203 -9.54 7.29 4.71
CA HIS A 203 -10.77 6.53 5.01
C HIS A 203 -11.82 7.38 5.74
N ALA A 204 -11.72 8.71 5.68
CA ALA A 204 -12.62 9.63 6.36
C ALA A 204 -14.08 9.51 5.88
N ASP A 205 -14.28 9.18 4.60
CA ASP A 205 -15.60 9.03 4.00
C ASP A 205 -16.33 7.73 4.38
N ILE A 206 -15.63 6.77 5.04
CA ILE A 206 -16.22 5.51 5.48
C ILE A 206 -16.79 5.69 6.89
N PRO A 207 -18.07 5.35 7.15
CA PRO A 207 -18.65 5.44 8.49
C PRO A 207 -17.83 4.66 9.53
N ALA A 208 -17.70 5.23 10.74
CA ALA A 208 -16.85 4.67 11.80
C ALA A 208 -17.23 3.22 12.15
N GLU A 209 -18.52 2.91 12.22
CA GLU A 209 -19.02 1.56 12.49
C GLU A 209 -18.57 0.54 11.43
N VAL A 210 -18.49 0.97 10.16
CA VAL A 210 -17.99 0.13 9.06
C VAL A 210 -16.48 -0.05 9.18
N ARG A 211 -15.71 1.03 9.42
CA ARG A 211 -14.26 0.93 9.64
C ARG A 211 -13.92 -0.02 10.79
N HIS A 212 -14.61 0.14 11.91
CA HIS A 212 -14.40 -0.69 13.10
C HIS A 212 -14.75 -2.17 12.86
N SER A 213 -15.74 -2.46 12.01
CA SER A 213 -16.17 -3.83 11.73
C SER A 213 -15.08 -4.69 11.07
N TYR A 214 -14.13 -4.06 10.32
CA TYR A 214 -13.00 -4.75 9.72
C TYR A 214 -11.64 -4.43 10.36
N GLY A 215 -11.64 -3.77 11.54
CA GLY A 215 -10.44 -3.59 12.35
C GLY A 215 -9.69 -2.26 12.15
N LEU A 216 -10.18 -1.35 11.30
CA LEU A 216 -9.68 0.02 11.19
C LEU A 216 -10.26 0.87 12.32
N THR A 217 -9.56 0.89 13.45
CA THR A 217 -9.93 1.61 14.67
C THR A 217 -9.28 2.99 14.74
N ASP A 218 -9.80 3.87 15.60
CA ASP A 218 -9.36 5.27 15.69
C ASP A 218 -7.99 5.44 16.34
N ASP A 219 -7.41 4.37 16.89
CA ASP A 219 -6.05 4.31 17.43
C ASP A 219 -4.97 3.98 16.38
N LEU A 220 -5.33 3.78 15.09
CA LEU A 220 -4.42 3.32 14.05
C LEU A 220 -3.76 4.48 13.30
N LEU A 221 -2.43 4.41 13.20
CA LEU A 221 -1.57 5.25 12.38
C LEU A 221 -0.85 4.39 11.31
N ARG A 222 -0.58 4.98 10.15
CA ARG A 222 0.17 4.32 9.07
C ARG A 222 1.43 5.09 8.75
N LEU A 223 2.57 4.39 8.66
CA LEU A 223 3.84 4.93 8.20
C LEU A 223 4.14 4.47 6.77
N SER A 224 4.65 5.37 5.97
CA SER A 224 5.38 5.06 4.74
C SER A 224 6.84 5.39 4.99
N ILE A 225 7.67 4.38 5.10
CA ILE A 225 9.09 4.53 5.44
C ILE A 225 9.89 4.85 4.17
N GLY A 226 10.63 5.94 4.24
CA GLY A 226 11.52 6.39 3.18
C GLY A 226 12.95 5.83 3.30
N ILE A 227 13.91 6.56 2.75
CA ILE A 227 15.31 6.14 2.65
C ILE A 227 16.27 6.91 3.56
N GLU A 228 15.75 7.68 4.50
CA GLU A 228 16.51 8.43 5.51
C GLU A 228 17.37 7.50 6.37
N ASP A 229 18.14 8.04 7.30
CA ASP A 229 18.81 7.21 8.30
C ASP A 229 17.76 6.66 9.30
N ALA A 230 17.76 5.35 9.50
CA ALA A 230 16.79 4.69 10.39
C ALA A 230 16.88 5.21 11.84
N ARG A 231 18.07 5.64 12.28
CA ARG A 231 18.27 6.21 13.63
C ARG A 231 17.54 7.53 13.79
N ASP A 232 17.48 8.36 12.74
CA ASP A 232 16.77 9.64 12.76
C ASP A 232 15.27 9.40 12.79
N LEU A 233 14.76 8.42 12.01
CA LEU A 233 13.37 8.01 12.03
C LEU A 233 12.94 7.49 13.40
N ILE A 234 13.74 6.63 14.03
CA ILE A 234 13.47 6.09 15.36
C ILE A 234 13.55 7.19 16.43
N ALA A 235 14.51 8.09 16.34
CA ALA A 235 14.62 9.22 17.28
C ALA A 235 13.40 10.14 17.21
N ASP A 236 12.90 10.40 16.00
CA ASP A 236 11.70 11.21 15.77
C ASP A 236 10.43 10.56 16.32
N LEU A 237 10.23 9.26 16.03
CA LEU A 237 9.11 8.50 16.59
C LEU A 237 9.19 8.40 18.12
N ARG A 238 10.38 8.19 18.69
CA ARG A 238 10.57 8.09 20.13
C ARG A 238 10.15 9.36 20.85
N GLN A 239 10.64 10.51 20.41
CA GLN A 239 10.29 11.78 21.04
C GLN A 239 8.80 12.13 20.91
N ALA A 240 8.13 11.69 19.84
CA ALA A 240 6.70 11.92 19.64
C ALA A 240 5.82 10.95 20.45
N LEU A 241 6.25 9.69 20.60
CA LEU A 241 5.51 8.64 21.31
C LEU A 241 5.71 8.71 22.84
N GLU A 242 6.90 9.08 23.30
CA GLU A 242 7.29 9.04 24.72
C GLU A 242 7.29 10.42 25.39
N GLY A 243 7.34 11.51 24.63
CA GLY A 243 7.22 12.91 25.09
C GLY A 243 5.78 13.34 25.29
#